data_b3b911fa18514390c2d709752b169065
#
_entry.id   b3b911fa18514390c2d709752b169065
#
_cell.length_a   1.000
_cell.length_b   1.000
_cell.length_c   1.000
_cell.angle_alpha   90.00
_cell.angle_beta   90.00
_cell.angle_gamma   90.00
#
_symmetry.space_group_name_H-M   'P 1'
#
loop_
_entity.id
_entity.type
_entity.pdbx_description
1 polymer ?
#
loop_
_entity_poly.entity_id
_entity_poly.type
_entity_poly.pdbx_seq_one_letter_code
_entity_poly.pdbx_strand_id
1 'polypeptide(L)'
;LFAPPYPGAAASLKELQDKASGGGSVNWLPEHDQIIRRMPMIVKVADNLYPSLAADMLRLAQGASTYLVKSSGASGEKAFGEKTGIVKIKIGDFEVPTEANGQMWIRFTRHEDARFLPAWRILNGEIGKDKIEGRILLIGTSAAGLLDLRATPLEASVPGVELHAQAIEQVLQGEYLQRPDFATPAELIYILALGMIIAVLIYRAGALGSAVLGGAAIAAVVGVSWYAFSSFGWLVDPVYAAIALTAVYLAGTLFVFLRTERERNRVRHAFSHYMAPALVARLAADPAKLKLGGETRDMTLLFSDVRGFTTISEGLDAEELTRFLNTLFTPLSNIILEEQGTIDKFMGDAVMAFWNAPLDDKDHPSHACQAALRMMDEMRVLNDRWRHEAGSKGREYKPVKLGIGLNTGICCVGNLGTETRFDYSVIGDNVNVASRIEGQSKTYEVGTIVGETTTMRAPDFAFLELDFLKMKGKTEATRIYALLGNSALKHSQTFIDLSARHNELLRRYRAKDWDGATSLVRECEALHINGLDRLYALYAERIDYFRHNPPPENWDGTAEALTK
;
A
#
# COMPACT_ATOMS: atom_id res chain seq x y z
N LEU A 1 1.39 14.67 57.90
CA LEU A 1 1.34 13.38 57.19
C LEU A 1 1.65 13.51 55.71
N PHE A 2 1.16 14.56 55.03
CA PHE A 2 1.30 14.74 53.61
C PHE A 2 2.30 15.84 53.20
N ALA A 3 2.68 16.72 54.14
CA ALA A 3 3.64 17.80 53.87
C ALA A 3 5.03 17.26 53.52
N PRO A 4 5.83 17.96 52.69
CA PRO A 4 7.17 17.55 52.32
C PRO A 4 8.03 17.30 53.52
N PRO A 5 8.64 16.09 53.68
CA PRO A 5 9.43 15.74 54.86
C PRO A 5 10.88 16.20 54.73
N TYR A 6 11.43 16.73 55.84
CA TYR A 6 12.84 17.03 55.98
C TYR A 6 13.39 16.33 57.23
N PRO A 7 14.60 15.76 57.18
CA PRO A 7 15.18 15.05 58.30
C PRO A 7 15.62 15.97 59.46
N GLY A 8 15.81 17.25 59.16
CA GLY A 8 16.22 18.25 60.13
C GLY A 8 16.14 19.66 59.59
N ALA A 9 16.38 20.66 60.42
CA ALA A 9 16.41 22.07 60.04
C ALA A 9 17.67 22.76 60.53
N ALA A 10 18.25 23.64 59.73
CA ALA A 10 19.25 24.58 60.16
C ALA A 10 18.53 25.82 60.72
N ALA A 11 18.66 26.07 61.98
CA ALA A 11 18.07 27.23 62.63
C ALA A 11 18.91 28.50 62.37
N SER A 12 18.27 29.67 62.43
CA SER A 12 18.95 30.95 62.42
C SER A 12 19.81 31.11 63.70
N LEU A 13 20.68 32.14 63.71
CA LEU A 13 21.41 32.48 64.90
C LEU A 13 20.44 32.72 66.08
N LYS A 14 20.79 32.21 67.26
CA LYS A 14 19.91 32.23 68.43
C LYS A 14 19.48 33.66 68.80
N GLU A 15 20.40 34.62 68.73
CA GLU A 15 20.13 36.02 68.98
C GLU A 15 19.09 36.66 68.10
N LEU A 16 19.03 36.20 66.83
CA LEU A 16 18.01 36.64 65.89
C LEU A 16 16.68 35.90 66.09
N GLN A 17 16.75 34.61 66.37
CA GLN A 17 15.56 33.77 66.58
C GLN A 17 14.81 34.19 67.87
N ASP A 18 15.51 34.52 68.94
CA ASP A 18 14.92 34.94 70.24
C ASP A 18 14.22 36.33 70.11
N LYS A 19 14.55 37.12 69.14
CA LYS A 19 13.97 38.46 68.83
C LYS A 19 12.91 38.44 67.75
N ALA A 20 12.82 37.36 67.01
CA ALA A 20 11.87 37.23 65.88
C ALA A 20 10.46 36.97 66.40
N SER A 21 9.47 37.62 65.76
CA SER A 21 8.03 37.39 66.03
C SER A 21 7.52 36.09 65.44
N GLY A 22 8.29 35.46 64.56
CA GLY A 22 7.97 34.20 63.90
C GLY A 22 9.13 33.63 63.08
N GLY A 23 8.91 32.51 62.45
CA GLY A 23 9.92 31.85 61.62
C GLY A 23 9.29 30.84 60.65
N GLY A 24 9.82 30.76 59.47
CA GLY A 24 9.31 29.85 58.43
C GLY A 24 10.41 29.25 57.55
N SER A 25 10.11 28.18 56.92
CA SER A 25 10.99 27.50 55.97
C SER A 25 11.17 28.31 54.67
N VAL A 26 12.41 28.45 54.22
CA VAL A 26 12.78 29.10 52.95
C VAL A 26 13.04 28.07 51.84
N ASN A 27 12.78 26.77 52.10
CA ASN A 27 13.12 25.70 51.20
C ASN A 27 12.17 25.64 50.01
N TRP A 28 12.78 25.40 48.86
CA TRP A 28 12.10 25.13 47.59
C TRP A 28 12.18 23.67 47.24
N LEU A 29 11.15 23.18 46.55
CA LEU A 29 11.11 21.84 45.98
C LEU A 29 11.05 21.97 44.46
N PRO A 30 12.21 22.02 43.75
CA PRO A 30 12.22 22.06 42.31
C PRO A 30 11.67 20.73 41.74
N GLU A 31 11.08 20.78 40.58
CA GLU A 31 10.64 19.60 39.87
C GLU A 31 11.84 18.87 39.20
N HIS A 32 11.59 17.76 38.49
CA HIS A 32 12.65 16.96 37.85
C HIS A 32 13.53 17.77 36.87
N ASP A 33 12.94 18.81 36.26
CA ASP A 33 13.61 19.73 35.35
C ASP A 33 14.30 20.91 36.05
N GLN A 34 14.40 20.87 37.38
CA GLN A 34 14.99 21.91 38.23
C GLN A 34 14.22 23.25 38.22
N ILE A 35 13.03 23.30 37.60
CA ILE A 35 12.19 24.51 37.57
C ILE A 35 11.27 24.50 38.80
N ILE A 36 11.17 25.64 39.47
CA ILE A 36 10.24 25.84 40.58
C ILE A 36 8.89 26.30 39.98
N ARG A 37 7.85 25.51 40.25
CA ARG A 37 6.48 25.85 39.88
C ARG A 37 5.55 25.97 41.06
N ARG A 38 5.92 25.37 42.17
CA ARG A 38 5.10 25.28 43.40
C ARG A 38 5.91 25.67 44.61
N MET A 39 5.22 26.23 45.61
CA MET A 39 5.78 26.60 46.87
C MET A 39 5.15 25.77 47.99
N PRO A 40 5.92 25.11 48.83
CA PRO A 40 5.37 24.49 50.04
C PRO A 40 4.87 25.56 51.00
N MET A 41 3.57 25.51 51.36
CA MET A 41 3.02 26.41 52.38
C MET A 41 3.32 25.92 53.78
N ILE A 42 3.44 24.61 53.94
CA ILE A 42 3.91 23.96 55.15
C ILE A 42 4.90 22.86 54.83
N VAL A 43 5.85 22.60 55.70
CA VAL A 43 6.83 21.52 55.61
C VAL A 43 6.79 20.69 56.88
N LYS A 44 7.18 19.41 56.81
CA LYS A 44 7.33 18.53 57.97
C LYS A 44 8.82 18.38 58.32
N VAL A 45 9.20 18.75 59.55
CA VAL A 45 10.55 18.51 60.06
C VAL A 45 10.44 17.56 61.23
N ALA A 46 11.00 16.38 61.13
CA ALA A 46 10.76 15.26 62.04
C ALA A 46 9.24 15.02 62.19
N ASP A 47 8.67 15.19 63.38
CA ASP A 47 7.21 14.98 63.56
C ASP A 47 6.42 16.29 63.68
N ASN A 48 7.04 17.44 63.51
CA ASN A 48 6.40 18.74 63.63
C ASN A 48 6.16 19.37 62.23
N LEU A 49 5.07 20.15 62.12
CA LEU A 49 4.76 20.96 60.93
C LEU A 49 5.26 22.38 61.15
N TYR A 50 5.93 22.91 60.14
CA TYR A 50 6.41 24.29 60.12
C TYR A 50 5.85 25.03 58.90
N PRO A 51 5.47 26.30 59.07
CA PRO A 51 5.05 27.11 57.92
C PRO A 51 6.23 27.43 57.01
N SER A 52 5.95 27.79 55.75
CA SER A 52 6.93 28.48 54.93
C SER A 52 7.11 29.94 55.38
N LEU A 53 8.21 30.56 54.97
CA LEU A 53 8.45 31.99 55.24
C LEU A 53 7.28 32.85 54.76
N ALA A 54 6.77 32.66 53.56
CA ALA A 54 5.62 33.40 53.00
C ALA A 54 4.36 33.18 53.84
N ALA A 55 4.07 31.96 54.26
CA ALA A 55 2.90 31.66 55.10
C ALA A 55 2.99 32.34 56.47
N ASP A 56 4.19 32.33 57.11
CA ASP A 56 4.35 32.94 58.44
C ASP A 56 4.33 34.48 58.36
N MET A 57 4.90 35.08 57.31
CA MET A 57 4.82 36.51 57.06
C MET A 57 3.37 36.97 56.87
N LEU A 58 2.55 36.22 56.13
CA LEU A 58 1.10 36.51 55.94
C LEU A 58 0.34 36.41 57.28
N ARG A 59 0.67 35.42 58.11
CA ARG A 59 0.09 35.24 59.43
C ARG A 59 0.38 36.43 60.36
N LEU A 60 1.67 36.82 60.41
CA LEU A 60 2.13 37.95 61.25
C LEU A 60 1.57 39.27 60.78
N ALA A 61 1.52 39.51 59.48
CA ALA A 61 0.97 40.75 58.91
C ALA A 61 -0.51 40.97 59.25
N GLN A 62 -1.28 39.90 59.50
CA GLN A 62 -2.67 39.94 59.92
C GLN A 62 -2.84 39.87 61.46
N GLY A 63 -1.77 39.66 62.22
CA GLY A 63 -1.88 39.40 63.64
C GLY A 63 -2.55 38.07 63.98
N ALA A 64 -2.61 37.15 63.08
CA ALA A 64 -3.24 35.85 63.28
C ALA A 64 -2.35 34.93 64.13
N SER A 65 -2.97 34.09 64.98
CA SER A 65 -2.26 33.24 65.92
C SER A 65 -1.98 31.81 65.47
N THR A 66 -2.77 31.32 64.47
CA THR A 66 -2.79 29.89 64.09
C THR A 66 -2.94 29.69 62.60
N TYR A 67 -2.61 28.48 62.17
CA TYR A 67 -2.89 27.94 60.86
C TYR A 67 -3.97 26.87 60.95
N LEU A 68 -4.93 26.84 60.03
CA LEU A 68 -5.87 25.75 59.92
C LEU A 68 -5.55 24.95 58.64
N VAL A 69 -5.15 23.71 58.80
CA VAL A 69 -4.85 22.82 57.67
C VAL A 69 -6.07 21.91 57.43
N LYS A 70 -6.73 22.07 56.29
CA LYS A 70 -7.84 21.21 55.89
C LYS A 70 -7.31 20.05 55.06
N SER A 71 -7.51 18.81 55.53
CA SER A 71 -7.20 17.59 54.78
C SER A 71 -8.46 16.99 54.15
N SER A 72 -8.28 16.17 53.12
CA SER A 72 -9.37 15.40 52.47
C SER A 72 -10.10 14.54 53.52
N GLY A 73 -11.43 14.51 53.44
CA GLY A 73 -12.29 13.75 54.33
C GLY A 73 -12.52 14.39 55.72
N ALA A 74 -11.86 15.50 56.09
CA ALA A 74 -11.97 16.13 57.41
C ALA A 74 -13.38 16.74 57.70
N SER A 75 -14.14 17.05 56.64
CA SER A 75 -15.54 17.59 56.72
C SER A 75 -16.58 16.64 56.18
N GLY A 76 -16.27 15.35 55.93
CA GLY A 76 -17.18 14.37 55.33
C GLY A 76 -17.48 14.60 53.83
N GLU A 77 -16.80 15.54 53.21
CA GLU A 77 -16.92 15.78 51.77
C GLU A 77 -16.19 14.66 51.01
N LYS A 78 -16.90 13.92 50.16
CA LYS A 78 -16.30 12.98 49.22
C LYS A 78 -15.88 13.75 47.98
N ALA A 79 -14.59 13.96 47.81
CA ALA A 79 -14.05 14.49 46.54
C ALA A 79 -14.20 13.46 45.46
N PHE A 80 -14.62 13.90 44.27
CA PHE A 80 -14.66 13.06 43.09
C PHE A 80 -13.20 12.91 42.59
N GLY A 81 -12.58 11.72 42.82
CA GLY A 81 -11.17 11.46 42.49
C GLY A 81 -10.26 11.77 43.70
N GLU A 82 -10.28 10.89 44.67
CA GLU A 82 -9.56 11.02 45.97
C GLU A 82 -8.08 11.41 45.81
N LYS A 83 -7.79 12.71 45.78
CA LYS A 83 -6.49 13.19 46.20
C LYS A 83 -6.48 13.18 47.73
N THR A 84 -6.00 12.09 48.32
CA THR A 84 -5.80 12.00 49.78
C THR A 84 -4.68 12.93 50.18
N GLY A 85 -4.97 14.00 50.89
CA GLY A 85 -3.93 14.95 51.29
C GLY A 85 -4.47 16.26 51.83
N ILE A 86 -3.65 17.29 51.79
CA ILE A 86 -3.99 18.64 52.18
C ILE A 86 -4.76 19.29 51.03
N VAL A 87 -5.90 19.88 51.32
CA VAL A 87 -6.76 20.53 50.31
C VAL A 87 -6.58 22.04 50.29
N LYS A 88 -6.51 22.64 51.48
CA LYS A 88 -6.29 24.07 51.65
C LYS A 88 -5.69 24.38 53.01
N ILE A 89 -5.02 25.52 53.09
CA ILE A 89 -4.46 26.06 54.35
C ILE A 89 -5.08 27.43 54.55
N LYS A 90 -5.69 27.62 55.72
CA LYS A 90 -6.21 28.93 56.13
C LYS A 90 -5.17 29.63 57.01
N ILE A 91 -4.81 30.86 56.61
CA ILE A 91 -3.83 31.74 57.26
C ILE A 91 -4.52 33.05 57.57
N GLY A 92 -5.01 33.24 58.79
CA GLY A 92 -5.85 34.37 59.13
C GLY A 92 -7.12 34.37 58.24
N ASP A 93 -7.34 35.44 57.47
CA ASP A 93 -8.49 35.57 56.58
C ASP A 93 -8.27 34.89 55.18
N PHE A 94 -7.03 34.53 54.85
CA PHE A 94 -6.73 33.94 53.56
C PHE A 94 -6.93 32.42 53.55
N GLU A 95 -7.67 31.91 52.58
CA GLU A 95 -7.79 30.47 52.28
C GLU A 95 -6.99 30.15 51.03
N VAL A 96 -5.85 29.51 51.24
CA VAL A 96 -4.90 29.14 50.17
C VAL A 96 -5.16 27.72 49.71
N PRO A 97 -5.58 27.49 48.48
CA PRO A 97 -5.72 26.15 47.91
C PRO A 97 -4.33 25.53 47.70
N THR A 98 -4.22 24.24 48.00
CA THR A 98 -2.95 23.51 47.83
C THR A 98 -3.13 22.19 47.10
N GLU A 99 -2.04 21.68 46.56
CA GLU A 99 -1.93 20.28 46.17
C GLU A 99 -1.94 19.37 47.41
N ALA A 100 -2.16 18.06 47.19
CA ALA A 100 -2.25 17.07 48.26
C ALA A 100 -1.06 17.08 49.24
N ASN A 101 0.08 17.55 48.83
CA ASN A 101 1.29 17.68 49.63
C ASN A 101 1.48 19.05 50.31
N GLY A 102 0.45 19.93 50.28
CA GLY A 102 0.51 21.26 50.89
C GLY A 102 1.31 22.29 50.09
N GLN A 103 1.58 22.07 48.85
CA GLN A 103 2.21 23.04 47.95
C GLN A 103 1.17 23.87 47.22
N MET A 104 1.42 25.18 47.06
CA MET A 104 0.63 26.10 46.24
C MET A 104 1.30 26.31 44.89
N TRP A 105 0.55 26.30 43.79
CA TRP A 105 1.03 26.72 42.49
C TRP A 105 1.30 28.21 42.48
N ILE A 106 2.49 28.63 41.96
CA ILE A 106 2.83 30.04 41.86
C ILE A 106 2.42 30.57 40.47
N ARG A 107 1.74 31.69 40.45
CA ARG A 107 1.47 32.48 39.26
C ARG A 107 2.64 33.44 39.04
N PHE A 108 3.64 33.01 38.28
CA PHE A 108 4.85 33.79 38.06
C PHE A 108 4.56 35.04 37.24
N THR A 109 5.21 36.15 37.61
CA THR A 109 5.33 37.37 36.84
C THR A 109 6.79 37.58 36.45
N ARG A 110 7.03 38.37 35.40
CA ARG A 110 8.41 38.68 35.03
C ARG A 110 9.08 39.57 36.08
N HIS A 111 10.39 39.45 36.13
CA HIS A 111 11.21 40.29 37.00
C HIS A 111 11.03 41.78 36.65
N GLU A 112 10.84 42.62 37.68
CA GLU A 112 10.71 44.06 37.58
C GLU A 112 11.67 44.76 38.55
N ASP A 113 12.69 45.46 38.00
CA ASP A 113 13.67 46.19 38.82
C ASP A 113 13.05 47.21 39.76
N ALA A 114 11.87 47.75 39.44
CA ALA A 114 11.16 48.70 40.27
C ALA A 114 10.69 48.17 41.61
N ARG A 115 10.61 46.85 41.74
CA ARG A 115 10.24 46.14 42.99
C ARG A 115 11.43 45.99 43.95
N PHE A 116 12.66 46.26 43.50
CA PHE A 116 13.87 46.06 44.25
C PHE A 116 14.45 47.39 44.74
N LEU A 117 14.67 47.48 46.01
CA LEU A 117 15.31 48.63 46.66
C LEU A 117 16.69 48.19 47.17
N PRO A 118 17.80 48.68 46.61
CA PRO A 118 19.13 48.36 47.12
C PRO A 118 19.27 48.76 48.60
N ALA A 119 19.68 47.85 49.47
CA ALA A 119 19.72 48.06 50.93
C ALA A 119 20.60 49.25 51.32
N TRP A 120 21.70 49.52 50.58
CA TRP A 120 22.59 50.67 50.82
C TRP A 120 21.86 52.01 50.66
N ARG A 121 20.88 52.14 49.74
CA ARG A 121 20.08 53.38 49.55
C ARG A 121 19.13 53.59 50.74
N ILE A 122 18.63 52.54 51.36
CA ILE A 122 17.78 52.63 52.55
C ILE A 122 18.65 53.09 53.73
N LEU A 123 19.84 52.48 53.90
CA LEU A 123 20.79 52.84 55.00
C LEU A 123 21.30 54.26 54.90
N ASN A 124 21.46 54.79 53.67
CA ASN A 124 21.85 56.17 53.43
C ASN A 124 20.68 57.18 53.56
N GLY A 125 19.46 56.70 53.82
CA GLY A 125 18.31 57.59 53.93
C GLY A 125 17.81 58.17 52.60
N GLU A 126 18.20 57.58 51.44
CA GLU A 126 17.81 58.02 50.12
C GLU A 126 16.38 57.56 49.73
N ILE A 127 15.80 56.65 50.47
CA ILE A 127 14.46 56.11 50.25
C ILE A 127 13.50 56.72 51.24
N GLY A 128 12.43 57.32 50.74
CA GLY A 128 11.39 57.93 51.56
C GLY A 128 10.58 56.88 52.35
N LYS A 129 10.10 57.27 53.52
CA LYS A 129 9.30 56.42 54.40
C LYS A 129 8.04 55.90 53.73
N ASP A 130 7.44 56.62 52.82
CA ASP A 130 6.28 56.28 52.02
C ASP A 130 6.42 55.00 51.21
N LYS A 131 7.67 54.63 50.90
CA LYS A 131 7.98 53.39 50.20
C LYS A 131 8.18 52.18 51.08
N ILE A 132 8.28 52.39 52.39
CA ILE A 132 8.59 51.37 53.39
C ILE A 132 7.45 51.13 54.38
N GLU A 133 6.82 52.16 54.88
CA GLU A 133 5.78 52.08 55.89
C GLU A 133 4.53 51.36 55.36
N GLY A 134 3.97 50.44 56.19
CA GLY A 134 2.77 49.67 55.84
C GLY A 134 2.97 48.59 54.80
N ARG A 135 4.22 48.23 54.45
CA ARG A 135 4.54 47.20 53.45
C ARG A 135 5.22 46.00 54.11
N ILE A 136 5.04 44.84 53.50
CA ILE A 136 5.83 43.63 53.78
C ILE A 136 7.14 43.77 53.01
N LEU A 137 8.24 43.86 53.71
CA LEU A 137 9.59 43.98 53.16
C LEU A 137 10.33 42.65 53.27
N LEU A 138 10.83 42.16 52.13
CA LEU A 138 11.67 40.97 52.07
C LEU A 138 13.13 41.38 51.88
N ILE A 139 14.01 40.92 52.74
CA ILE A 139 15.44 41.16 52.62
C ILE A 139 16.07 39.85 52.14
N GLY A 140 16.73 39.92 51.00
CA GLY A 140 17.37 38.75 50.41
C GLY A 140 18.58 39.13 49.58
N THR A 141 19.32 38.12 49.16
CA THR A 141 20.52 38.26 48.34
C THR A 141 20.13 38.12 46.86
N SER A 142 20.67 38.98 46.00
CA SER A 142 20.46 38.92 44.55
C SER A 142 21.73 38.69 43.75
N ALA A 143 22.90 38.68 44.40
CA ALA A 143 24.18 38.52 43.73
C ALA A 143 24.41 37.04 43.31
N ALA A 144 24.91 36.85 42.09
CA ALA A 144 25.13 35.54 41.47
C ALA A 144 26.05 34.61 42.32
N GLY A 145 26.99 35.17 43.08
CA GLY A 145 27.92 34.41 43.94
C GLY A 145 27.33 33.90 45.25
N LEU A 146 26.09 34.29 45.59
CA LEU A 146 25.45 33.91 46.88
C LEU A 146 24.47 32.74 46.75
N LEU A 147 24.44 32.07 45.62
CA LEU A 147 23.75 30.77 45.32
C LEU A 147 22.24 30.73 45.61
N ASP A 148 21.55 31.87 45.72
CA ASP A 148 20.08 31.90 45.87
C ASP A 148 19.37 32.33 44.59
N LEU A 149 19.83 31.79 43.44
CA LEU A 149 19.20 31.95 42.16
C LEU A 149 18.39 30.70 41.81
N ARG A 150 17.17 30.89 41.33
CA ARG A 150 16.21 29.82 41.05
C ARG A 150 15.68 29.95 39.63
N ALA A 151 15.44 28.80 38.98
CA ALA A 151 14.76 28.75 37.69
C ALA A 151 13.25 28.71 37.90
N THR A 152 12.53 29.52 37.12
CA THR A 152 11.06 29.59 37.03
C THR A 152 10.60 29.26 35.63
N PRO A 153 9.30 29.03 35.42
CA PRO A 153 8.76 28.82 34.06
C PRO A 153 8.96 30.01 33.09
N LEU A 154 9.14 31.23 33.63
CA LEU A 154 9.30 32.43 32.82
C LEU A 154 10.76 32.85 32.63
N GLU A 155 11.62 32.56 33.62
CA GLU A 155 13.00 33.03 33.66
C GLU A 155 13.96 31.99 34.23
N ALA A 156 15.12 31.85 33.60
CA ALA A 156 16.11 30.85 34.00
C ALA A 156 16.81 31.15 35.32
N SER A 157 16.80 32.41 35.79
CA SER A 157 17.54 32.84 36.95
C SER A 157 16.85 34.03 37.63
N VAL A 158 16.20 33.76 38.75
CA VAL A 158 15.47 34.76 39.56
C VAL A 158 15.96 34.63 41.02
N PRO A 159 16.17 35.74 41.76
CA PRO A 159 16.50 35.65 43.18
C PRO A 159 15.41 34.94 43.99
N GLY A 160 15.79 34.02 44.88
CA GLY A 160 14.84 33.24 45.69
C GLY A 160 13.90 34.11 46.54
N VAL A 161 14.36 35.26 46.99
CA VAL A 161 13.55 36.24 47.73
C VAL A 161 12.36 36.74 46.88
N GLU A 162 12.53 36.88 45.57
CA GLU A 162 11.46 37.32 44.66
C GLU A 162 10.35 36.29 44.57
N LEU A 163 10.68 35.00 44.59
CA LEU A 163 9.68 33.93 44.56
C LEU A 163 8.77 33.98 45.80
N HIS A 164 9.36 34.29 46.97
CA HIS A 164 8.57 34.51 48.19
C HIS A 164 7.67 35.75 48.04
N ALA A 165 8.17 36.83 47.45
CA ALA A 165 7.39 38.03 47.20
C ALA A 165 6.20 37.76 46.24
N GLN A 166 6.46 37.09 45.15
CA GLN A 166 5.40 36.72 44.19
C GLN A 166 4.33 35.80 44.82
N ALA A 167 4.75 34.83 45.66
CA ALA A 167 3.84 33.97 46.38
C ALA A 167 2.96 34.73 47.39
N ILE A 168 3.52 35.69 48.12
CA ILE A 168 2.78 36.57 49.03
C ILE A 168 1.81 37.46 48.27
N GLU A 169 2.27 38.10 47.20
CA GLU A 169 1.43 38.95 46.33
C GLU A 169 0.22 38.20 45.78
N GLN A 170 0.44 36.98 45.30
CA GLN A 170 -0.62 36.10 44.79
C GLN A 170 -1.69 35.82 45.85
N VAL A 171 -1.29 35.52 47.09
CA VAL A 171 -2.21 35.27 48.20
C VAL A 171 -3.00 36.53 48.55
N LEU A 172 -2.35 37.68 48.56
CA LEU A 172 -2.99 38.97 48.86
C LEU A 172 -4.00 39.34 47.75
N GLN A 173 -3.73 39.03 46.49
CA GLN A 173 -4.62 39.25 45.35
C GLN A 173 -5.76 38.23 45.27
N GLY A 174 -5.61 37.06 45.91
CA GLY A 174 -6.56 35.96 45.83
C GLY A 174 -6.57 35.23 44.46
N GLU A 175 -5.50 35.38 43.68
CA GLU A 175 -5.36 34.79 42.35
C GLU A 175 -4.65 33.45 42.40
N TYR A 176 -5.42 32.37 42.52
CA TYR A 176 -4.83 31.04 42.69
C TYR A 176 -4.87 30.23 41.40
N LEU A 177 -3.77 29.52 41.14
CA LEU A 177 -3.72 28.43 40.17
C LEU A 177 -4.01 27.12 40.88
N GLN A 178 -4.93 26.32 40.36
CA GLN A 178 -5.29 25.04 40.97
C GLN A 178 -5.64 24.01 39.91
N ARG A 179 -5.32 22.76 40.19
CA ARG A 179 -5.78 21.63 39.38
C ARG A 179 -6.98 21.00 40.08
N PRO A 180 -8.22 21.22 39.58
CA PRO A 180 -9.42 20.66 40.20
C PRO A 180 -9.35 19.12 40.27
N ASP A 181 -9.98 18.52 41.27
CA ASP A 181 -9.97 17.06 41.45
C ASP A 181 -10.68 16.33 40.33
N PHE A 182 -11.66 16.97 39.66
CA PHE A 182 -12.34 16.43 38.51
C PHE A 182 -11.54 16.56 37.19
N ALA A 183 -10.41 17.26 37.16
CA ALA A 183 -9.67 17.52 35.93
C ALA A 183 -9.21 16.22 35.27
N THR A 184 -8.56 15.32 36.01
CA THR A 184 -8.06 14.05 35.46
C THR A 184 -9.18 13.13 34.93
N PRO A 185 -10.28 12.85 35.68
CA PRO A 185 -11.38 12.06 35.11
C PRO A 185 -12.06 12.75 33.94
N ALA A 186 -12.21 14.07 33.96
CA ALA A 186 -12.77 14.82 32.83
C ALA A 186 -11.90 14.72 31.59
N GLU A 187 -10.57 14.85 31.73
CA GLU A 187 -9.59 14.67 30.67
C GLU A 187 -9.70 13.27 30.02
N LEU A 188 -9.81 12.23 30.81
CA LEU A 188 -9.99 10.86 30.30
C LEU A 188 -11.31 10.69 29.55
N ILE A 189 -12.41 11.23 30.10
CA ILE A 189 -13.74 11.11 29.48
C ILE A 189 -13.76 11.81 28.11
N TYR A 190 -13.27 13.04 28.01
CA TYR A 190 -13.30 13.73 26.73
C TYR A 190 -12.30 13.16 25.72
N ILE A 191 -11.15 12.65 26.15
CA ILE A 191 -10.21 11.93 25.26
C ILE A 191 -10.90 10.71 24.65
N LEU A 192 -11.58 9.90 25.47
CA LEU A 192 -12.30 8.72 25.01
C LEU A 192 -13.45 9.08 24.07
N ALA A 193 -14.25 10.10 24.43
CA ALA A 193 -15.38 10.54 23.64
C ALA A 193 -14.94 11.10 22.28
N LEU A 194 -13.99 12.03 22.26
CA LEU A 194 -13.46 12.61 21.02
C LEU A 194 -12.70 11.57 20.19
N GLY A 195 -11.92 10.70 20.83
CA GLY A 195 -11.22 9.60 20.14
C GLY A 195 -12.20 8.65 19.45
N MET A 196 -13.31 8.30 20.10
CA MET A 196 -14.38 7.49 19.49
C MET A 196 -15.04 8.21 18.31
N ILE A 197 -15.35 9.51 18.48
CA ILE A 197 -15.92 10.33 17.40
C ILE A 197 -14.97 10.35 16.19
N ILE A 198 -13.68 10.59 16.39
CA ILE A 198 -12.68 10.60 15.32
C ILE A 198 -12.61 9.24 14.64
N ALA A 199 -12.59 8.13 15.40
CA ALA A 199 -12.56 6.78 14.85
C ALA A 199 -13.78 6.49 13.95
N VAL A 200 -14.98 6.93 14.34
CA VAL A 200 -16.19 6.79 13.51
C VAL A 200 -16.14 7.70 12.27
N LEU A 201 -15.64 8.91 12.41
CA LEU A 201 -15.54 9.88 11.31
C LEU A 201 -14.56 9.46 10.22
N ILE A 202 -13.46 8.78 10.56
CA ILE A 202 -12.50 8.24 9.59
C ILE A 202 -13.23 7.31 8.60
N TYR A 203 -14.18 6.51 9.09
CA TYR A 203 -14.97 5.60 8.23
C TYR A 203 -16.00 6.31 7.35
N ARG A 204 -16.58 7.44 7.82
CA ARG A 204 -17.70 8.10 7.13
C ARG A 204 -17.29 9.30 6.29
N ALA A 205 -16.37 10.12 6.79
CA ALA A 205 -15.97 11.40 6.18
C ALA A 205 -14.68 11.30 5.35
N GLY A 206 -14.01 10.12 5.34
CA GLY A 206 -12.72 9.95 4.68
C GLY A 206 -11.56 10.64 5.40
N ALA A 207 -10.35 10.54 4.83
CA ALA A 207 -9.13 11.03 5.47
C ALA A 207 -9.11 12.56 5.64
N LEU A 208 -9.52 13.31 4.62
CA LEU A 208 -9.51 14.78 4.67
C LEU A 208 -10.55 15.33 5.64
N GLY A 209 -11.79 14.84 5.59
CA GLY A 209 -12.86 15.26 6.48
C GLY A 209 -12.54 14.97 7.96
N SER A 210 -12.00 13.80 8.25
CA SER A 210 -11.59 13.43 9.60
C SER A 210 -10.37 14.23 10.10
N ALA A 211 -9.44 14.63 9.21
CA ALA A 211 -8.31 15.50 9.56
C ALA A 211 -8.77 16.88 10.00
N VAL A 212 -9.70 17.48 9.23
CA VAL A 212 -10.27 18.80 9.56
C VAL A 212 -11.02 18.76 10.90
N LEU A 213 -11.85 17.74 11.12
CA LEU A 213 -12.61 17.60 12.35
C LEU A 213 -11.72 17.24 13.55
N GLY A 214 -10.70 16.39 13.34
CA GLY A 214 -9.69 16.08 14.36
C GLY A 214 -8.87 17.31 14.75
N GLY A 215 -8.45 18.12 13.78
CA GLY A 215 -7.76 19.38 14.01
C GLY A 215 -8.64 20.38 14.78
N ALA A 216 -9.93 20.48 14.41
CA ALA A 216 -10.90 21.32 15.13
C ALA A 216 -11.13 20.85 16.58
N ALA A 217 -11.16 19.52 16.82
CA ALA A 217 -11.28 18.96 18.16
C ALA A 217 -10.06 19.30 19.03
N ILE A 218 -8.84 19.16 18.49
CA ILE A 218 -7.62 19.54 19.19
C ILE A 218 -7.61 21.04 19.49
N ALA A 219 -7.97 21.88 18.53
CA ALA A 219 -8.07 23.33 18.72
C ALA A 219 -9.10 23.69 19.80
N ALA A 220 -10.23 22.99 19.86
CA ALA A 220 -11.25 23.17 20.90
C ALA A 220 -10.71 22.77 22.29
N VAL A 221 -9.99 21.65 22.40
CA VAL A 221 -9.38 21.22 23.67
C VAL A 221 -8.36 22.26 24.16
N VAL A 222 -7.50 22.76 23.29
CA VAL A 222 -6.52 23.81 23.62
C VAL A 222 -7.24 25.10 24.02
N GLY A 223 -8.27 25.49 23.26
CA GLY A 223 -9.07 26.69 23.54
C GLY A 223 -9.81 26.63 24.89
N VAL A 224 -10.42 25.47 25.20
CA VAL A 224 -11.07 25.24 26.51
C VAL A 224 -10.07 25.26 27.65
N SER A 225 -8.90 24.62 27.48
CA SER A 225 -7.82 24.65 28.48
C SER A 225 -7.34 26.08 28.73
N TRP A 226 -7.12 26.85 27.64
CA TRP A 226 -6.72 28.26 27.74
C TRP A 226 -7.78 29.11 28.43
N TYR A 227 -9.07 28.92 28.10
CA TYR A 227 -10.16 29.62 28.74
C TYR A 227 -10.27 29.27 30.24
N ALA A 228 -10.16 27.99 30.60
CA ALA A 228 -10.17 27.54 31.98
C ALA A 228 -8.99 28.14 32.78
N PHE A 229 -7.81 28.21 32.18
CA PHE A 229 -6.65 28.85 32.77
C PHE A 229 -6.84 30.36 32.95
N SER A 230 -7.27 31.08 31.93
CA SER A 230 -7.37 32.54 31.95
C SER A 230 -8.52 33.07 32.82
N SER A 231 -9.65 32.34 32.88
CA SER A 231 -10.85 32.82 33.60
C SER A 231 -10.96 32.26 35.01
N PHE A 232 -10.46 31.05 35.26
CA PHE A 232 -10.64 30.37 36.55
C PHE A 232 -9.33 29.96 37.21
N GLY A 233 -8.18 30.16 36.59
CA GLY A 233 -6.90 29.67 37.07
C GLY A 233 -6.77 28.14 37.11
N TRP A 234 -7.61 27.42 36.34
CA TRP A 234 -7.61 25.96 36.33
C TRP A 234 -6.53 25.41 35.43
N LEU A 235 -5.75 24.48 35.95
CA LEU A 235 -4.69 23.77 35.24
C LEU A 235 -5.25 22.48 34.64
N VAL A 236 -5.77 22.56 33.42
CA VAL A 236 -6.25 21.43 32.62
C VAL A 236 -5.21 21.17 31.53
N ASP A 237 -4.76 19.93 31.40
CA ASP A 237 -3.69 19.58 30.47
C ASP A 237 -4.23 19.29 29.06
N PRO A 238 -3.93 20.14 28.05
CA PRO A 238 -4.34 19.89 26.66
C PRO A 238 -3.37 18.97 25.91
N VAL A 239 -2.13 18.79 26.41
CA VAL A 239 -1.04 18.14 25.66
C VAL A 239 -1.29 16.64 25.50
N TYR A 240 -1.61 15.97 26.62
CA TYR A 240 -1.92 14.54 26.56
C TYR A 240 -3.13 14.24 25.65
N ALA A 241 -4.12 15.09 25.71
CA ALA A 241 -5.30 14.97 24.85
C ALA A 241 -4.95 15.15 23.37
N ALA A 242 -4.18 16.19 23.03
CA ALA A 242 -3.74 16.44 21.66
C ALA A 242 -2.90 15.27 21.11
N ILE A 243 -1.97 14.74 21.91
CA ILE A 243 -1.16 13.57 21.53
C ILE A 243 -2.05 12.33 21.32
N ALA A 244 -2.96 12.05 22.27
CA ALA A 244 -3.85 10.90 22.18
C ALA A 244 -4.77 10.95 20.96
N LEU A 245 -5.40 12.09 20.70
CA LEU A 245 -6.28 12.28 19.55
C LEU A 245 -5.52 12.19 18.23
N THR A 246 -4.31 12.73 18.17
CA THR A 246 -3.42 12.59 17.00
C THR A 246 -3.03 11.13 16.76
N ALA A 247 -2.69 10.40 17.82
CA ALA A 247 -2.36 8.97 17.72
C ALA A 247 -3.56 8.13 17.22
N VAL A 248 -4.76 8.40 17.74
CA VAL A 248 -6.00 7.75 17.27
C VAL A 248 -6.26 8.05 15.79
N TYR A 249 -6.09 9.30 15.37
CA TYR A 249 -6.24 9.69 13.97
C TYR A 249 -5.25 8.96 13.05
N LEU A 250 -3.96 8.96 13.40
CA LEU A 250 -2.91 8.31 12.61
C LEU A 250 -3.12 6.79 12.53
N ALA A 251 -3.39 6.14 13.67
CA ALA A 251 -3.64 4.71 13.71
C ALA A 251 -4.89 4.32 12.92
N GLY A 252 -5.98 5.07 13.06
CA GLY A 252 -7.22 4.85 12.34
C GLY A 252 -7.07 5.03 10.83
N THR A 253 -6.39 6.09 10.39
CA THR A 253 -6.14 6.37 8.97
C THR A 253 -5.25 5.27 8.36
N LEU A 254 -4.20 4.86 9.05
CA LEU A 254 -3.33 3.76 8.62
C LEU A 254 -4.11 2.44 8.49
N PHE A 255 -4.97 2.14 9.47
CA PHE A 255 -5.79 0.92 9.44
C PHE A 255 -6.74 0.90 8.24
N VAL A 256 -7.46 2.00 7.99
CA VAL A 256 -8.37 2.11 6.83
C VAL A 256 -7.60 2.02 5.52
N PHE A 257 -6.44 2.69 5.41
CA PHE A 257 -5.58 2.60 4.23
C PHE A 257 -5.15 1.16 3.93
N LEU A 258 -4.59 0.46 4.93
CA LEU A 258 -4.14 -0.92 4.78
C LEU A 258 -5.29 -1.88 4.44
N ARG A 259 -6.47 -1.68 5.01
CA ARG A 259 -7.66 -2.47 4.69
C ARG A 259 -8.12 -2.26 3.24
N THR A 260 -8.24 -1.01 2.80
CA THR A 260 -8.65 -0.67 1.43
C THR A 260 -7.67 -1.23 0.40
N GLU A 261 -6.37 -1.14 0.67
CA GLU A 261 -5.34 -1.67 -0.23
C GLU A 261 -5.39 -3.20 -0.30
N ARG A 262 -5.61 -3.88 0.82
CA ARG A 262 -5.83 -5.34 0.84
C ARG A 262 -7.07 -5.77 0.06
N GLU A 263 -8.17 -5.04 0.17
CA GLU A 263 -9.40 -5.31 -0.58
C GLU A 263 -9.18 -5.11 -2.09
N ARG A 264 -8.53 -4.02 -2.50
CA ARG A 264 -8.15 -3.78 -3.90
C ARG A 264 -7.26 -4.89 -4.46
N ASN A 265 -6.24 -5.31 -3.73
CA ASN A 265 -5.34 -6.37 -4.16
C ASN A 265 -6.04 -7.74 -4.22
N ARG A 266 -6.96 -8.03 -3.31
CA ARG A 266 -7.76 -9.26 -3.34
C ARG A 266 -8.68 -9.32 -4.55
N VAL A 267 -9.33 -8.21 -4.90
CA VAL A 267 -10.15 -8.09 -6.10
C VAL A 267 -9.29 -8.26 -7.36
N ARG A 268 -8.16 -7.55 -7.46
CA ARG A 268 -7.20 -7.72 -8.58
C ARG A 268 -6.76 -9.17 -8.74
N HIS A 269 -6.42 -9.85 -7.65
CA HIS A 269 -5.97 -11.24 -7.69
C HIS A 269 -7.08 -12.22 -8.11
N ALA A 270 -8.33 -11.98 -7.72
CA ALA A 270 -9.46 -12.78 -8.15
C ALA A 270 -9.71 -12.64 -9.65
N PHE A 271 -9.65 -11.42 -10.20
CA PHE A 271 -9.83 -11.18 -11.63
C PHE A 271 -8.64 -11.64 -12.49
N SER A 272 -7.40 -11.65 -11.96
CA SER A 272 -6.23 -12.11 -12.71
C SER A 272 -6.26 -13.62 -13.06
N HIS A 273 -7.14 -14.39 -12.44
CA HIS A 273 -7.36 -15.80 -12.80
C HIS A 273 -8.31 -15.98 -13.99
N TYR A 274 -9.09 -14.96 -14.32
CA TYR A 274 -10.08 -15.00 -15.41
C TYR A 274 -9.72 -14.08 -16.59
N MET A 275 -8.77 -13.18 -16.40
CA MET A 275 -8.39 -12.17 -17.41
C MET A 275 -6.87 -12.02 -17.45
N ALA A 276 -6.33 -11.72 -18.63
CA ALA A 276 -4.89 -11.44 -18.77
C ALA A 276 -4.44 -10.33 -17.81
N PRO A 277 -3.30 -10.48 -17.11
CA PRO A 277 -2.82 -9.50 -16.13
C PRO A 277 -2.73 -8.06 -16.68
N ALA A 278 -2.36 -7.91 -17.94
CA ALA A 278 -2.31 -6.62 -18.63
C ALA A 278 -3.70 -5.97 -18.77
N LEU A 279 -4.75 -6.76 -19.00
CA LEU A 279 -6.12 -6.28 -19.08
C LEU A 279 -6.63 -5.84 -17.70
N VAL A 280 -6.36 -6.62 -16.66
CA VAL A 280 -6.70 -6.27 -15.27
C VAL A 280 -6.04 -4.96 -14.86
N ALA A 281 -4.77 -4.74 -15.21
CA ALA A 281 -4.06 -3.50 -14.93
C ALA A 281 -4.69 -2.30 -15.65
N ARG A 282 -5.07 -2.46 -16.93
CA ARG A 282 -5.71 -1.40 -17.75
C ARG A 282 -7.11 -1.05 -17.23
N LEU A 283 -7.90 -2.03 -16.83
CA LEU A 283 -9.23 -1.84 -16.24
C LEU A 283 -9.18 -1.21 -14.84
N ALA A 284 -8.18 -1.58 -14.04
CA ALA A 284 -7.96 -0.97 -12.73
C ALA A 284 -7.52 0.50 -12.82
N ALA A 285 -6.85 0.90 -13.91
CA ALA A 285 -6.47 2.28 -14.17
C ALA A 285 -7.64 3.13 -14.68
N ASP A 286 -8.57 2.53 -15.46
CA ASP A 286 -9.70 3.25 -16.04
C ASP A 286 -10.96 2.35 -16.08
N PRO A 287 -11.75 2.32 -14.98
CA PRO A 287 -12.99 1.53 -14.92
C PRO A 287 -14.05 1.91 -15.95
N ALA A 288 -13.97 3.10 -16.55
CA ALA A 288 -14.92 3.52 -17.60
C ALA A 288 -14.78 2.71 -18.90
N LYS A 289 -13.67 2.00 -19.08
CA LYS A 289 -13.42 1.09 -20.21
C LYS A 289 -14.10 -0.29 -20.08
N LEU A 290 -14.81 -0.54 -18.99
CA LEU A 290 -15.67 -1.72 -18.82
C LEU A 290 -16.97 -1.69 -19.63
N LYS A 291 -17.13 -0.75 -20.55
CA LYS A 291 -18.32 -0.70 -21.40
C LYS A 291 -18.22 -1.72 -22.53
N LEU A 292 -19.39 -2.26 -22.93
CA LEU A 292 -19.52 -3.04 -24.15
C LEU A 292 -19.03 -2.24 -25.34
N GLY A 293 -18.29 -2.90 -26.23
CA GLY A 293 -17.76 -2.30 -27.45
C GLY A 293 -16.41 -2.89 -27.83
N GLY A 294 -15.97 -2.58 -29.02
CA GLY A 294 -14.69 -3.03 -29.54
C GLY A 294 -14.02 -1.96 -30.37
N GLU A 295 -12.72 -2.12 -30.55
CA GLU A 295 -11.88 -1.31 -31.44
C GLU A 295 -11.34 -2.17 -32.60
N THR A 296 -11.21 -1.57 -33.75
CA THR A 296 -10.60 -2.23 -34.92
C THR A 296 -9.09 -2.15 -34.78
N ARG A 297 -8.43 -3.32 -34.73
CA ARG A 297 -6.98 -3.45 -34.63
C ARG A 297 -6.45 -4.44 -35.67
N ASP A 298 -5.21 -4.23 -36.05
CA ASP A 298 -4.44 -5.22 -36.78
C ASP A 298 -3.80 -6.18 -35.76
N MET A 299 -4.12 -7.47 -35.88
CA MET A 299 -3.83 -8.45 -34.84
C MET A 299 -3.26 -9.74 -35.41
N THR A 300 -2.48 -10.46 -34.63
CA THR A 300 -2.14 -11.85 -34.93
C THR A 300 -2.93 -12.77 -34.02
N LEU A 301 -3.48 -13.81 -34.62
CA LEU A 301 -4.39 -14.77 -34.02
C LEU A 301 -3.76 -16.15 -34.02
N LEU A 302 -3.93 -16.88 -32.93
CA LEU A 302 -3.49 -18.26 -32.78
C LEU A 302 -4.68 -19.15 -32.44
N PHE A 303 -4.79 -20.25 -33.14
CA PHE A 303 -5.58 -21.40 -32.74
C PHE A 303 -4.67 -22.61 -32.60
N SER A 304 -4.84 -23.36 -31.52
CA SER A 304 -4.16 -24.65 -31.36
C SER A 304 -5.15 -25.73 -30.96
N ASP A 305 -4.97 -26.95 -31.46
CA ASP A 305 -5.85 -28.09 -31.20
C ASP A 305 -5.04 -29.38 -31.04
N VAL A 306 -5.48 -30.29 -30.16
CA VAL A 306 -4.80 -31.57 -29.94
C VAL A 306 -5.27 -32.57 -30.98
N ARG A 307 -4.34 -33.13 -31.73
CA ARG A 307 -4.68 -34.11 -32.74
C ARG A 307 -5.14 -35.43 -32.15
N GLY A 308 -6.32 -35.91 -32.59
CA GLY A 308 -6.90 -37.15 -32.13
C GLY A 308 -7.37 -37.11 -30.67
N PHE A 309 -7.70 -35.94 -30.14
CA PHE A 309 -8.16 -35.74 -28.76
C PHE A 309 -9.34 -36.64 -28.39
N THR A 310 -10.31 -36.84 -29.30
CA THR A 310 -11.45 -37.74 -29.04
C THR A 310 -11.00 -39.12 -28.61
N THR A 311 -10.01 -39.69 -29.30
CA THR A 311 -9.47 -41.02 -28.94
C THR A 311 -8.72 -40.97 -27.59
N ILE A 312 -8.05 -39.86 -27.26
CA ILE A 312 -7.37 -39.69 -25.98
C ILE A 312 -8.40 -39.59 -24.86
N SER A 313 -9.47 -38.79 -25.06
CA SER A 313 -10.49 -38.54 -24.05
C SER A 313 -11.36 -39.79 -23.74
N GLU A 314 -11.62 -40.63 -24.76
CA GLU A 314 -12.34 -41.91 -24.55
C GLU A 314 -11.54 -42.90 -23.69
N GLY A 315 -10.22 -42.75 -23.61
CA GLY A 315 -9.35 -43.63 -22.82
C GLY A 315 -9.09 -43.16 -21.39
N LEU A 316 -9.64 -42.01 -20.98
CA LEU A 316 -9.41 -41.37 -19.68
C LEU A 316 -10.70 -41.18 -18.90
N ASP A 317 -10.66 -41.30 -17.58
CA ASP A 317 -11.76 -40.84 -16.77
C ASP A 317 -11.80 -39.30 -16.65
N ALA A 318 -12.87 -38.74 -16.11
CA ALA A 318 -13.08 -37.30 -16.05
C ALA A 318 -11.99 -36.55 -15.23
N GLU A 319 -11.46 -37.19 -14.19
CA GLU A 319 -10.39 -36.61 -13.36
C GLU A 319 -9.03 -36.68 -14.08
N GLU A 320 -8.74 -37.80 -14.71
CA GLU A 320 -7.54 -38.00 -15.54
C GLU A 320 -7.54 -37.04 -16.73
N LEU A 321 -8.68 -36.85 -17.40
CA LEU A 321 -8.84 -35.90 -18.50
C LEU A 321 -8.61 -34.46 -18.04
N THR A 322 -9.19 -34.08 -16.91
CA THR A 322 -8.97 -32.74 -16.34
C THR A 322 -7.50 -32.50 -15.99
N ARG A 323 -6.84 -33.50 -15.40
CA ARG A 323 -5.41 -33.44 -15.06
C ARG A 323 -4.56 -33.34 -16.33
N PHE A 324 -4.89 -34.10 -17.36
CA PHE A 324 -4.23 -34.06 -18.66
C PHE A 324 -4.32 -32.67 -19.28
N LEU A 325 -5.53 -32.10 -19.38
CA LEU A 325 -5.75 -30.76 -19.93
C LEU A 325 -5.02 -29.69 -19.12
N ASN A 326 -5.06 -29.73 -17.81
CA ASN A 326 -4.34 -28.78 -16.96
C ASN A 326 -2.81 -28.87 -17.13
N THR A 327 -2.29 -30.10 -17.28
CA THR A 327 -0.85 -30.34 -17.52
C THR A 327 -0.42 -29.83 -18.89
N LEU A 328 -1.30 -29.91 -19.88
CA LEU A 328 -1.10 -29.38 -21.23
C LEU A 328 -1.21 -27.86 -21.26
N PHE A 329 -2.30 -27.31 -20.77
CA PHE A 329 -2.62 -25.89 -20.94
C PHE A 329 -1.72 -24.98 -20.09
N THR A 330 -1.29 -25.40 -18.92
CA THR A 330 -0.48 -24.53 -18.03
C THR A 330 0.82 -24.06 -18.70
N PRO A 331 1.72 -24.93 -19.20
CA PRO A 331 2.94 -24.46 -19.85
C PRO A 331 2.68 -23.74 -21.18
N LEU A 332 1.70 -24.19 -21.98
CA LEU A 332 1.37 -23.53 -23.24
C LEU A 332 0.84 -22.11 -23.00
N SER A 333 -0.01 -21.94 -22.00
CA SER A 333 -0.52 -20.61 -21.60
C SER A 333 0.60 -19.69 -21.13
N ASN A 334 1.53 -20.19 -20.32
CA ASN A 334 2.67 -19.41 -19.86
C ASN A 334 3.53 -18.93 -21.03
N ILE A 335 3.80 -19.78 -22.01
CA ILE A 335 4.54 -19.39 -23.22
C ILE A 335 3.81 -18.27 -23.99
N ILE A 336 2.52 -18.39 -24.20
CA ILE A 336 1.72 -17.35 -24.86
C ILE A 336 1.84 -16.01 -24.12
N LEU A 337 1.71 -16.03 -22.79
CA LEU A 337 1.79 -14.82 -21.95
C LEU A 337 3.22 -14.24 -21.92
N GLU A 338 4.26 -15.06 -21.86
CA GLU A 338 5.66 -14.63 -21.90
C GLU A 338 6.00 -13.95 -23.22
N GLU A 339 5.44 -14.44 -24.34
CA GLU A 339 5.58 -13.84 -25.67
C GLU A 339 4.52 -12.73 -25.92
N GLN A 340 4.02 -12.09 -24.86
CA GLN A 340 3.10 -10.94 -24.91
C GLN A 340 1.72 -11.22 -25.53
N GLY A 341 1.33 -12.48 -25.64
CA GLY A 341 0.00 -12.88 -26.11
C GLY A 341 -1.08 -12.73 -25.04
N THR A 342 -2.30 -12.63 -25.48
CA THR A 342 -3.51 -12.65 -24.66
C THR A 342 -4.29 -13.93 -24.98
N ILE A 343 -4.59 -14.72 -23.97
CA ILE A 343 -5.44 -15.91 -24.11
C ILE A 343 -6.88 -15.42 -24.11
N ASP A 344 -7.63 -15.76 -25.18
CA ASP A 344 -9.05 -15.50 -25.26
C ASP A 344 -9.83 -16.53 -24.43
N LYS A 345 -9.76 -17.78 -24.86
CA LYS A 345 -10.49 -18.88 -24.22
C LYS A 345 -9.90 -20.24 -24.53
N PHE A 346 -10.30 -21.21 -23.72
CA PHE A 346 -10.11 -22.62 -23.99
C PHE A 346 -11.42 -23.20 -24.55
N MET A 347 -11.33 -23.99 -25.59
CA MET A 347 -12.49 -24.61 -26.28
C MET A 347 -12.27 -26.12 -26.37
N GLY A 348 -12.64 -26.85 -25.31
CA GLY A 348 -12.30 -28.27 -25.18
C GLY A 348 -10.78 -28.45 -25.02
N ASP A 349 -10.13 -29.02 -26.02
CA ASP A 349 -8.70 -29.21 -26.12
C ASP A 349 -7.98 -28.13 -26.92
N ALA A 350 -8.71 -27.13 -27.41
CA ALA A 350 -8.18 -26.03 -28.20
C ALA A 350 -7.91 -24.79 -27.33
N VAL A 351 -6.88 -24.03 -27.72
CA VAL A 351 -6.56 -22.70 -27.17
C VAL A 351 -6.72 -21.67 -28.26
N MET A 352 -7.42 -20.59 -27.95
CA MET A 352 -7.47 -19.38 -28.76
C MET A 352 -6.70 -18.26 -28.08
N ALA A 353 -5.78 -17.62 -28.79
CA ALA A 353 -5.00 -16.51 -28.30
C ALA A 353 -4.78 -15.45 -29.40
N PHE A 354 -4.42 -14.24 -29.00
CA PHE A 354 -4.15 -13.15 -29.91
C PHE A 354 -3.08 -12.18 -29.37
N TRP A 355 -2.50 -11.38 -30.26
CA TRP A 355 -1.48 -10.37 -29.96
C TRP A 355 -1.90 -9.00 -30.46
N ASN A 356 -1.28 -7.95 -29.93
CA ASN A 356 -1.54 -6.53 -30.16
C ASN A 356 -2.84 -6.02 -29.53
N ALA A 357 -3.32 -6.70 -28.48
CA ALA A 357 -4.38 -6.24 -27.60
C ALA A 357 -4.32 -7.00 -26.27
N PRO A 358 -4.67 -6.40 -25.14
CA PRO A 358 -5.08 -5.02 -24.92
C PRO A 358 -3.94 -4.00 -24.99
N LEU A 359 -2.69 -4.46 -24.97
CA LEU A 359 -1.49 -3.64 -25.11
C LEU A 359 -1.04 -3.60 -26.56
N ASP A 360 -0.46 -2.45 -26.96
CA ASP A 360 0.11 -2.31 -28.28
C ASP A 360 1.40 -3.12 -28.39
N ASP A 361 1.51 -3.93 -29.45
CA ASP A 361 2.68 -4.73 -29.77
C ASP A 361 2.96 -4.61 -31.27
N LYS A 362 4.01 -3.92 -31.66
CA LYS A 362 4.38 -3.70 -33.06
C LYS A 362 4.92 -4.96 -33.74
N ASP A 363 5.51 -5.85 -32.93
CA ASP A 363 6.17 -7.07 -33.39
C ASP A 363 5.29 -8.32 -33.16
N HIS A 364 3.97 -8.10 -32.98
CA HIS A 364 2.98 -9.13 -32.69
C HIS A 364 3.03 -10.37 -33.61
N PRO A 365 3.32 -10.29 -34.94
CA PRO A 365 3.46 -11.49 -35.77
C PRO A 365 4.69 -12.32 -35.40
N SER A 366 5.79 -11.64 -35.04
CA SER A 366 7.04 -12.31 -34.63
C SER A 366 6.88 -12.98 -33.26
N HIS A 367 6.27 -12.31 -32.30
CA HIS A 367 6.00 -12.88 -30.98
C HIS A 367 5.06 -14.10 -31.08
N ALA A 368 4.04 -14.05 -31.93
CA ALA A 368 3.14 -15.18 -32.17
C ALA A 368 3.88 -16.37 -32.80
N CYS A 369 4.77 -16.12 -33.78
CA CYS A 369 5.61 -17.17 -34.37
C CYS A 369 6.56 -17.77 -33.35
N GLN A 370 7.19 -16.95 -32.52
CA GLN A 370 8.06 -17.42 -31.45
C GLN A 370 7.31 -18.25 -30.40
N ALA A 371 6.11 -17.80 -30.00
CA ALA A 371 5.25 -18.56 -29.12
C ALA A 371 4.91 -19.94 -29.69
N ALA A 372 4.52 -20.00 -30.96
CA ALA A 372 4.20 -21.27 -31.63
C ALA A 372 5.38 -22.24 -31.65
N LEU A 373 6.59 -21.77 -31.95
CA LEU A 373 7.80 -22.61 -31.93
C LEU A 373 8.08 -23.12 -30.51
N ARG A 374 8.03 -22.25 -29.51
CA ARG A 374 8.22 -22.64 -28.10
C ARG A 374 7.15 -23.64 -27.63
N MET A 375 5.89 -23.45 -28.03
CA MET A 375 4.82 -24.41 -27.73
C MET A 375 5.10 -25.78 -28.33
N MET A 376 5.64 -25.85 -29.56
CA MET A 376 6.03 -27.12 -30.18
C MET A 376 7.21 -27.77 -29.48
N ASP A 377 8.18 -27.00 -28.98
CA ASP A 377 9.29 -27.50 -28.19
C ASP A 377 8.80 -28.02 -26.83
N GLU A 378 7.91 -27.32 -26.16
CA GLU A 378 7.30 -27.75 -24.88
C GLU A 378 6.51 -29.04 -25.06
N MET A 379 5.82 -29.21 -26.19
CA MET A 379 5.14 -30.47 -26.50
C MET A 379 6.09 -31.67 -26.55
N ARG A 380 7.34 -31.49 -26.97
CA ARG A 380 8.35 -32.58 -26.91
C ARG A 380 8.68 -32.93 -25.46
N VAL A 381 8.87 -31.90 -24.61
CA VAL A 381 9.13 -32.09 -23.17
C VAL A 381 7.97 -32.80 -22.47
N LEU A 382 6.73 -32.38 -22.75
CA LEU A 382 5.53 -33.01 -22.21
C LEU A 382 5.39 -34.47 -22.66
N ASN A 383 5.63 -34.73 -23.95
CA ASN A 383 5.58 -36.09 -24.50
C ASN A 383 6.62 -37.01 -23.82
N ASP A 384 7.84 -36.52 -23.59
CA ASP A 384 8.88 -37.29 -22.91
C ASP A 384 8.47 -37.58 -21.44
N ARG A 385 7.91 -36.60 -20.74
CA ARG A 385 7.36 -36.80 -19.38
C ARG A 385 6.27 -37.87 -19.36
N TRP A 386 5.26 -37.73 -20.24
CA TRP A 386 4.14 -38.68 -20.31
C TRP A 386 4.60 -40.09 -20.72
N ARG A 387 5.60 -40.20 -21.60
CA ARG A 387 6.22 -41.48 -21.97
C ARG A 387 6.85 -42.16 -20.76
N HIS A 388 7.59 -41.42 -19.93
CA HIS A 388 8.19 -41.95 -18.70
C HIS A 388 7.11 -42.34 -17.67
N GLU A 389 6.07 -41.54 -17.52
CA GLU A 389 4.94 -41.86 -16.62
C GLU A 389 4.16 -43.10 -17.07
N ALA A 390 3.90 -43.26 -18.35
CA ALA A 390 3.25 -44.43 -18.91
C ALA A 390 4.11 -45.68 -18.73
N GLY A 391 5.42 -45.59 -19.02
CA GLY A 391 6.37 -46.68 -18.84
C GLY A 391 6.47 -47.14 -17.39
N SER A 392 6.45 -46.21 -16.41
CA SER A 392 6.44 -46.59 -14.97
C SER A 392 5.16 -47.31 -14.54
N LYS A 393 4.06 -47.14 -15.27
CA LYS A 393 2.76 -47.78 -15.04
C LYS A 393 2.50 -49.00 -15.94
N GLY A 394 3.48 -49.39 -16.77
CA GLY A 394 3.35 -50.49 -17.74
C GLY A 394 2.29 -50.26 -18.82
N ARG A 395 1.97 -49.00 -19.13
CA ARG A 395 0.98 -48.60 -20.14
C ARG A 395 1.69 -48.23 -21.46
N GLU A 396 1.08 -48.57 -22.58
CA GLU A 396 1.51 -48.11 -23.90
C GLU A 396 1.29 -46.60 -24.03
N TYR A 397 2.29 -45.88 -24.55
CA TYR A 397 2.23 -44.44 -24.76
C TYR A 397 2.14 -44.08 -26.24
N LYS A 398 1.15 -43.27 -26.60
CA LYS A 398 1.03 -42.65 -27.93
C LYS A 398 1.36 -41.17 -27.82
N PRO A 399 2.29 -40.65 -28.64
CA PRO A 399 2.66 -39.25 -28.60
C PRO A 399 1.47 -38.32 -28.90
N VAL A 400 1.28 -37.33 -28.03
CA VAL A 400 0.28 -36.27 -28.23
C VAL A 400 0.84 -35.25 -29.22
N LYS A 401 0.11 -35.00 -30.29
CA LYS A 401 0.48 -34.03 -31.34
C LYS A 401 -0.40 -32.79 -31.22
N LEU A 402 0.19 -31.63 -31.42
CA LEU A 402 -0.48 -30.32 -31.44
C LEU A 402 -0.50 -29.76 -32.85
N GLY A 403 -1.60 -29.23 -33.29
CA GLY A 403 -1.72 -28.41 -34.50
C GLY A 403 -1.85 -26.94 -34.12
N ILE A 404 -1.13 -26.03 -34.77
CA ILE A 404 -1.19 -24.58 -34.54
C ILE A 404 -1.43 -23.88 -35.87
N GLY A 405 -2.39 -22.95 -35.87
CA GLY A 405 -2.67 -22.04 -36.97
C GLY A 405 -2.47 -20.58 -36.56
N LEU A 406 -1.67 -19.84 -37.33
CA LEU A 406 -1.45 -18.40 -37.16
C LEU A 406 -1.97 -17.61 -38.33
N ASN A 407 -2.64 -16.50 -38.08
CA ASN A 407 -3.03 -15.54 -39.11
C ASN A 407 -2.96 -14.10 -38.59
N THR A 408 -2.57 -13.17 -39.43
CA THR A 408 -2.48 -11.74 -39.12
C THR A 408 -3.44 -10.95 -40.00
N GLY A 409 -4.19 -10.03 -39.41
CA GLY A 409 -5.08 -9.12 -40.13
C GLY A 409 -5.98 -8.29 -39.22
N ILE A 410 -6.77 -7.45 -39.87
CA ILE A 410 -7.69 -6.54 -39.18
C ILE A 410 -8.84 -7.32 -38.53
N CYS A 411 -9.03 -7.07 -37.21
CA CYS A 411 -10.09 -7.65 -36.39
C CYS A 411 -10.71 -6.58 -35.49
N CYS A 412 -11.88 -6.88 -34.93
CA CYS A 412 -12.49 -6.08 -33.87
C CYS A 412 -12.27 -6.80 -32.53
N VAL A 413 -11.60 -6.13 -31.60
CA VAL A 413 -11.29 -6.65 -30.25
C VAL A 413 -11.92 -5.76 -29.16
N GLY A 414 -12.48 -6.35 -28.14
CA GLY A 414 -13.10 -5.60 -27.04
C GLY A 414 -13.97 -6.45 -26.13
N ASN A 415 -14.78 -5.77 -25.32
CA ASN A 415 -15.74 -6.42 -24.43
C ASN A 415 -16.98 -6.84 -25.22
N LEU A 416 -17.07 -8.12 -25.54
CA LEU A 416 -18.12 -8.71 -26.36
C LEU A 416 -19.07 -9.56 -25.52
N GLY A 417 -20.37 -9.32 -25.63
CA GLY A 417 -21.39 -10.05 -24.88
C GLY A 417 -22.60 -9.20 -24.52
N THR A 418 -23.11 -9.39 -23.31
CA THR A 418 -24.26 -8.65 -22.77
C THR A 418 -23.78 -7.71 -21.64
N GLU A 419 -24.62 -6.79 -21.20
CA GLU A 419 -24.32 -5.89 -20.08
C GLU A 419 -24.00 -6.65 -18.77
N THR A 420 -24.54 -7.86 -18.61
CA THR A 420 -24.36 -8.67 -17.40
C THR A 420 -23.26 -9.73 -17.53
N ARG A 421 -22.87 -10.07 -18.78
CA ARG A 421 -21.83 -11.08 -19.04
C ARG A 421 -21.13 -10.76 -20.36
N PHE A 422 -19.89 -10.39 -20.29
CA PHE A 422 -19.04 -10.14 -21.45
C PHE A 422 -17.66 -10.75 -21.24
N ASP A 423 -17.02 -11.09 -22.35
CA ASP A 423 -15.63 -11.54 -22.40
C ASP A 423 -14.82 -10.55 -23.24
N TYR A 424 -13.58 -10.30 -22.87
CA TYR A 424 -12.65 -9.57 -23.72
C TYR A 424 -12.17 -10.51 -24.82
N SER A 425 -12.69 -10.35 -26.01
CA SER A 425 -12.51 -11.29 -27.12
C SER A 425 -12.34 -10.56 -28.45
N VAL A 426 -12.06 -11.32 -29.47
CA VAL A 426 -11.83 -10.82 -30.85
C VAL A 426 -12.77 -11.46 -31.83
N ILE A 427 -13.32 -10.66 -32.76
CA ILE A 427 -14.16 -11.11 -33.85
C ILE A 427 -13.66 -10.54 -35.17
N GLY A 428 -13.90 -11.26 -36.26
CA GLY A 428 -13.55 -10.84 -37.61
C GLY A 428 -13.32 -12.03 -38.53
N ASP A 429 -13.24 -11.74 -39.81
CA ASP A 429 -12.98 -12.76 -40.81
C ASP A 429 -11.61 -13.44 -40.62
N ASN A 430 -10.58 -12.67 -40.21
CA ASN A 430 -9.25 -13.18 -39.94
C ASN A 430 -9.19 -14.19 -38.78
N VAL A 431 -10.14 -14.12 -37.83
CA VAL A 431 -10.29 -15.13 -36.76
C VAL A 431 -10.68 -16.48 -37.37
N ASN A 432 -11.65 -16.48 -38.27
CA ASN A 432 -12.09 -17.69 -38.94
C ASN A 432 -11.00 -18.26 -39.89
N VAL A 433 -10.21 -17.38 -40.50
CA VAL A 433 -9.06 -17.79 -41.34
C VAL A 433 -8.02 -18.51 -40.45
N ALA A 434 -7.64 -17.96 -39.30
CA ALA A 434 -6.69 -18.60 -38.39
C ALA A 434 -7.16 -20.00 -37.94
N SER A 435 -8.43 -20.13 -37.55
CA SER A 435 -9.01 -21.43 -37.18
C SER A 435 -8.99 -22.45 -38.34
N ARG A 436 -9.27 -22.00 -39.56
CA ARG A 436 -9.22 -22.88 -40.74
C ARG A 436 -7.79 -23.26 -41.12
N ILE A 437 -6.82 -22.37 -40.92
CA ILE A 437 -5.39 -22.65 -41.11
C ILE A 437 -4.97 -23.73 -40.11
N GLU A 438 -5.39 -23.63 -38.84
CA GLU A 438 -5.10 -24.67 -37.83
C GLU A 438 -5.62 -26.03 -38.34
N GLY A 439 -6.88 -26.11 -38.82
CA GLY A 439 -7.46 -27.34 -39.32
C GLY A 439 -6.64 -28.01 -40.45
N GLN A 440 -5.94 -27.24 -41.26
CA GLN A 440 -5.06 -27.78 -42.32
C GLN A 440 -3.83 -28.49 -41.73
N SER A 441 -3.46 -28.24 -40.49
CA SER A 441 -2.38 -28.94 -39.81
C SER A 441 -2.56 -30.48 -39.86
N LYS A 442 -3.80 -30.95 -39.92
CA LYS A 442 -4.17 -32.37 -40.04
C LYS A 442 -3.88 -32.91 -41.44
N THR A 443 -4.16 -32.10 -42.47
CA THR A 443 -4.00 -32.51 -43.88
C THR A 443 -2.54 -32.63 -44.28
N TYR A 444 -1.73 -31.65 -43.89
CA TYR A 444 -0.30 -31.59 -44.23
C TYR A 444 0.61 -32.28 -43.16
N GLU A 445 0.06 -32.69 -42.03
CA GLU A 445 0.77 -33.23 -40.85
C GLU A 445 1.90 -32.33 -40.36
N VAL A 446 1.78 -31.03 -40.55
CA VAL A 446 2.74 -30.01 -40.08
C VAL A 446 2.26 -29.44 -38.75
N GLY A 447 3.18 -29.24 -37.79
CA GLY A 447 2.84 -28.76 -36.45
C GLY A 447 2.29 -27.34 -36.41
N THR A 448 2.88 -26.42 -37.19
CA THR A 448 2.46 -25.02 -37.21
C THR A 448 2.30 -24.54 -38.62
N ILE A 449 1.11 -24.00 -38.94
CA ILE A 449 0.78 -23.42 -40.24
C ILE A 449 0.47 -21.93 -40.07
N VAL A 450 0.93 -21.12 -41.00
CA VAL A 450 0.90 -19.67 -40.93
C VAL A 450 0.31 -19.09 -42.24
N GLY A 451 -0.55 -18.07 -42.11
CA GLY A 451 -1.08 -17.34 -43.28
C GLY A 451 -0.04 -16.39 -43.89
N GLU A 452 -0.24 -16.07 -45.18
CA GLU A 452 0.68 -15.23 -45.96
C GLU A 452 0.99 -13.87 -45.32
N THR A 453 -0.02 -13.17 -44.78
CA THR A 453 0.18 -11.86 -44.13
C THR A 453 1.13 -11.94 -42.92
N THR A 454 1.05 -13.01 -42.15
CA THR A 454 1.94 -13.22 -41.02
C THR A 454 3.38 -13.41 -41.47
N THR A 455 3.62 -14.21 -42.53
CA THR A 455 4.98 -14.46 -43.05
C THR A 455 5.65 -13.20 -43.56
N MET A 456 4.89 -12.32 -44.25
CA MET A 456 5.41 -11.03 -44.74
C MET A 456 5.84 -10.10 -43.60
N ARG A 457 5.22 -10.22 -42.41
CA ARG A 457 5.44 -9.33 -41.27
C ARG A 457 6.35 -9.92 -40.20
N ALA A 458 6.67 -11.19 -40.32
CA ALA A 458 7.66 -11.88 -39.49
C ALA A 458 8.79 -12.46 -40.33
N PRO A 459 9.54 -11.65 -41.09
CA PRO A 459 10.46 -12.15 -42.11
C PRO A 459 11.63 -12.96 -41.57
N ASP A 460 11.92 -12.91 -40.27
CA ASP A 460 13.10 -13.56 -39.68
C ASP A 460 12.93 -15.07 -39.46
N PHE A 461 11.76 -15.63 -39.67
CA PHE A 461 11.49 -17.05 -39.46
C PHE A 461 11.64 -17.89 -40.75
N ALA A 462 11.86 -19.19 -40.55
CA ALA A 462 11.95 -20.16 -41.64
C ALA A 462 10.56 -20.64 -42.04
N PHE A 463 10.02 -20.05 -43.06
CA PHE A 463 8.71 -20.41 -43.67
C PHE A 463 8.91 -21.19 -44.96
N LEU A 464 8.13 -22.27 -45.14
CA LEU A 464 8.06 -23.04 -46.35
C LEU A 464 6.62 -23.01 -46.88
N GLU A 465 6.38 -22.59 -48.09
CA GLU A 465 5.05 -22.55 -48.69
C GLU A 465 4.46 -23.97 -48.76
N LEU A 466 3.28 -24.19 -48.17
CA LEU A 466 2.62 -25.48 -48.19
C LEU A 466 1.71 -25.61 -49.43
N ASP A 467 0.90 -24.58 -49.66
CA ASP A 467 -0.08 -24.62 -50.73
C ASP A 467 -0.69 -23.24 -50.99
N PHE A 468 -1.38 -23.12 -52.13
CA PHE A 468 -2.28 -22.04 -52.46
C PHE A 468 -3.70 -22.56 -52.35
N LEU A 469 -4.40 -22.21 -51.26
CA LEU A 469 -5.57 -22.92 -50.80
C LEU A 469 -6.82 -22.03 -50.83
N LYS A 470 -7.87 -22.48 -51.49
CA LYS A 470 -9.19 -21.89 -51.37
C LYS A 470 -9.92 -22.51 -50.19
N MET A 471 -10.05 -21.72 -49.11
CA MET A 471 -10.74 -22.17 -47.91
C MET A 471 -12.25 -22.22 -48.10
N LYS A 472 -12.92 -23.18 -47.49
CA LYS A 472 -14.37 -23.35 -47.56
C LYS A 472 -15.11 -22.04 -47.21
N GLY A 473 -15.96 -21.55 -48.11
CA GLY A 473 -16.72 -20.30 -47.94
C GLY A 473 -15.93 -19.01 -48.19
N LYS A 474 -14.74 -19.10 -48.80
CA LYS A 474 -13.97 -17.98 -49.32
C LYS A 474 -14.01 -17.97 -50.84
N THR A 475 -14.02 -16.78 -51.43
CA THR A 475 -13.92 -16.58 -52.88
C THR A 475 -12.46 -16.52 -53.33
N GLU A 476 -11.59 -16.01 -52.47
CA GLU A 476 -10.15 -15.84 -52.73
C GLU A 476 -9.35 -16.97 -52.12
N ALA A 477 -8.34 -17.44 -52.85
CA ALA A 477 -7.35 -18.38 -52.36
C ALA A 477 -6.26 -17.64 -51.53
N THR A 478 -5.71 -18.30 -50.55
CA THR A 478 -4.68 -17.75 -49.66
C THR A 478 -3.49 -18.73 -49.61
N ARG A 479 -2.29 -18.22 -49.67
CA ARG A 479 -1.09 -19.06 -49.42
C ARG A 479 -0.94 -19.36 -47.96
N ILE A 480 -0.63 -20.61 -47.67
CA ILE A 480 -0.33 -21.10 -46.34
C ILE A 480 1.11 -21.64 -46.28
N TYR A 481 1.75 -21.46 -45.15
CA TYR A 481 3.17 -21.78 -44.96
C TYR A 481 3.37 -22.62 -43.70
N ALA A 482 4.32 -23.57 -43.76
CA ALA A 482 4.83 -24.20 -42.57
C ALA A 482 5.82 -23.28 -41.85
N LEU A 483 5.68 -23.09 -40.56
CA LEU A 483 6.71 -22.48 -39.71
C LEU A 483 7.63 -23.58 -39.18
N LEU A 484 8.84 -23.67 -39.74
CA LEU A 484 9.79 -24.74 -39.46
C LEU A 484 10.81 -24.37 -38.38
N GLY A 485 11.10 -23.08 -38.18
CA GLY A 485 12.04 -22.63 -37.21
C GLY A 485 12.29 -21.13 -37.21
N ASN A 486 13.23 -20.72 -36.38
CA ASN A 486 13.63 -19.33 -36.20
C ASN A 486 14.69 -18.88 -37.23
N SER A 487 15.26 -17.69 -37.04
CA SER A 487 16.30 -17.10 -37.88
C SER A 487 17.52 -17.99 -38.06
N ALA A 488 17.92 -18.77 -37.05
CA ALA A 488 19.05 -19.69 -37.16
C ALA A 488 18.78 -20.78 -38.22
N LEU A 489 17.58 -21.37 -38.21
CA LEU A 489 17.20 -22.34 -39.25
C LEU A 489 17.09 -21.67 -40.60
N LYS A 490 16.46 -20.49 -40.67
CA LYS A 490 16.30 -19.77 -41.94
C LYS A 490 17.60 -19.54 -42.71
N HIS A 491 18.68 -19.24 -41.99
CA HIS A 491 20.00 -18.98 -42.57
C HIS A 491 20.87 -20.23 -42.68
N SER A 492 20.36 -21.40 -42.30
CA SER A 492 21.09 -22.66 -42.46
C SER A 492 21.14 -23.09 -43.95
N GLN A 493 22.25 -23.69 -44.35
CA GLN A 493 22.40 -24.18 -45.73
C GLN A 493 21.33 -25.21 -46.07
N THR A 494 20.99 -26.09 -45.14
CA THR A 494 19.95 -27.11 -45.30
C THR A 494 18.58 -26.50 -45.67
N PHE A 495 18.19 -25.42 -44.95
CA PHE A 495 16.89 -24.75 -45.24
C PHE A 495 16.94 -23.97 -46.54
N ILE A 496 18.06 -23.32 -46.86
CA ILE A 496 18.25 -22.59 -48.11
C ILE A 496 18.10 -23.56 -49.31
N ASP A 497 18.77 -24.71 -49.26
CA ASP A 497 18.72 -25.74 -50.29
C ASP A 497 17.33 -26.35 -50.42
N LEU A 498 16.66 -26.64 -49.30
CA LEU A 498 15.27 -27.10 -49.27
C LEU A 498 14.34 -26.07 -49.92
N SER A 499 14.42 -24.83 -49.45
CA SER A 499 13.52 -23.76 -49.91
C SER A 499 13.67 -23.52 -51.41
N ALA A 500 14.88 -23.54 -51.93
CA ALA A 500 15.14 -23.39 -53.36
C ALA A 500 14.51 -24.53 -54.19
N ARG A 501 14.72 -25.79 -53.79
CA ARG A 501 14.12 -26.95 -54.49
C ARG A 501 12.59 -26.98 -54.34
N HIS A 502 12.10 -26.69 -53.17
CA HIS A 502 10.66 -26.68 -52.93
C HIS A 502 9.96 -25.58 -53.73
N ASN A 503 10.51 -24.38 -53.82
CA ASN A 503 9.94 -23.29 -54.64
C ASN A 503 9.95 -23.66 -56.11
N GLU A 504 11.01 -24.36 -56.59
CA GLU A 504 11.03 -24.85 -57.99
C GLU A 504 10.02 -25.99 -58.20
N LEU A 505 9.81 -26.87 -57.20
CA LEU A 505 8.75 -27.87 -57.21
C LEU A 505 7.38 -27.21 -57.41
N LEU A 506 7.05 -26.22 -56.58
CA LEU A 506 5.76 -25.50 -56.68
C LEU A 506 5.59 -24.78 -58.00
N ARG A 507 6.66 -24.17 -58.52
CA ARG A 507 6.64 -23.52 -59.83
C ARG A 507 6.32 -24.49 -60.94
N ARG A 508 6.99 -25.67 -60.98
CA ARG A 508 6.73 -26.70 -62.01
C ARG A 508 5.36 -27.32 -61.84
N TYR A 509 4.95 -27.62 -60.61
CA TYR A 509 3.61 -28.14 -60.33
C TYR A 509 2.51 -27.21 -60.87
N ARG A 510 2.62 -25.91 -60.62
CA ARG A 510 1.68 -24.89 -61.17
C ARG A 510 1.78 -24.72 -62.68
N ALA A 511 2.94 -24.96 -63.23
CA ALA A 511 3.14 -24.98 -64.69
C ALA A 511 2.69 -26.28 -65.37
N LYS A 512 2.15 -27.27 -64.60
CA LYS A 512 1.71 -28.59 -65.08
C LYS A 512 2.87 -29.45 -65.65
N ASP A 513 4.12 -29.13 -65.29
CA ASP A 513 5.31 -29.96 -65.56
C ASP A 513 5.40 -31.10 -64.52
N TRP A 514 4.61 -32.14 -64.75
CA TRP A 514 4.45 -33.25 -63.81
C TRP A 514 5.73 -34.07 -63.63
N ASP A 515 6.52 -34.20 -64.70
CA ASP A 515 7.77 -34.99 -64.64
C ASP A 515 8.85 -34.24 -63.85
N GLY A 516 9.03 -32.96 -64.15
CA GLY A 516 9.94 -32.11 -63.41
C GLY A 516 9.51 -31.95 -61.94
N ALA A 517 8.22 -31.82 -61.66
CA ALA A 517 7.71 -31.76 -60.29
C ALA A 517 7.94 -33.08 -59.54
N THR A 518 7.74 -34.25 -60.17
CA THR A 518 7.99 -35.55 -59.53
C THR A 518 9.45 -35.74 -59.16
N SER A 519 10.41 -35.31 -60.00
CA SER A 519 11.82 -35.37 -59.69
C SER A 519 12.15 -34.55 -58.45
N LEU A 520 11.62 -33.32 -58.36
CA LEU A 520 11.86 -32.41 -57.22
C LEU A 520 11.20 -32.89 -55.91
N VAL A 521 10.04 -33.56 -55.98
CA VAL A 521 9.44 -34.22 -54.79
C VAL A 521 10.45 -35.19 -54.20
N ARG A 522 11.04 -36.09 -55.01
CA ARG A 522 12.03 -37.06 -54.55
C ARG A 522 13.31 -36.40 -53.99
N GLU A 523 13.73 -35.31 -54.61
CA GLU A 523 14.92 -34.56 -54.14
C GLU A 523 14.64 -33.88 -52.80
N CYS A 524 13.44 -33.35 -52.58
CA CYS A 524 13.02 -32.76 -51.28
C CYS A 524 12.86 -33.83 -50.22
N GLU A 525 12.27 -34.99 -50.51
CA GLU A 525 12.17 -36.12 -49.59
C GLU A 525 13.56 -36.62 -49.14
N ALA A 526 14.52 -36.67 -50.08
CA ALA A 526 15.87 -37.09 -49.79
C ALA A 526 16.63 -36.19 -48.79
N LEU A 527 16.17 -34.98 -48.53
CA LEU A 527 16.71 -34.09 -47.49
C LEU A 527 16.30 -34.48 -46.06
N HIS A 528 15.34 -35.40 -45.92
CA HIS A 528 14.88 -35.97 -44.64
C HIS A 528 14.59 -34.93 -43.56
N ILE A 529 13.89 -33.83 -43.90
CA ILE A 529 13.51 -32.83 -42.91
C ILE A 529 12.24 -33.30 -42.20
N ASN A 530 12.38 -33.56 -40.89
CA ASN A 530 11.30 -34.06 -40.04
C ASN A 530 10.02 -33.20 -40.15
N GLY A 531 8.86 -33.86 -40.36
CA GLY A 531 7.55 -33.25 -40.38
C GLY A 531 7.09 -32.75 -41.75
N LEU A 532 7.85 -33.04 -42.83
CA LEU A 532 7.46 -32.70 -44.21
C LEU A 532 7.12 -33.94 -45.09
N ASP A 533 7.25 -35.14 -44.54
CA ASP A 533 7.02 -36.38 -45.26
C ASP A 533 5.63 -36.44 -45.90
N ARG A 534 4.60 -36.06 -45.13
CA ARG A 534 3.20 -36.03 -45.61
C ARG A 534 2.98 -34.99 -46.68
N LEU A 535 3.63 -33.82 -46.56
CA LEU A 535 3.55 -32.76 -47.58
C LEU A 535 3.99 -33.28 -48.96
N TYR A 536 5.17 -33.92 -49.02
CA TYR A 536 5.69 -34.43 -50.30
C TYR A 536 4.93 -35.65 -50.80
N ALA A 537 4.46 -36.54 -49.94
CA ALA A 537 3.56 -37.62 -50.29
C ALA A 537 2.24 -37.07 -50.87
N LEU A 538 1.70 -36.01 -50.29
CA LEU A 538 0.48 -35.36 -50.81
C LEU A 538 0.70 -34.77 -52.24
N TYR A 539 1.86 -34.12 -52.46
CA TYR A 539 2.19 -33.64 -53.81
C TYR A 539 2.41 -34.78 -54.79
N ALA A 540 3.04 -35.87 -54.40
CA ALA A 540 3.19 -37.06 -55.25
C ALA A 540 1.80 -37.64 -55.62
N GLU A 541 0.89 -37.80 -54.65
CA GLU A 541 -0.49 -38.26 -54.89
C GLU A 541 -1.26 -37.32 -55.86
N ARG A 542 -1.14 -36.00 -55.67
CA ARG A 542 -1.79 -35.00 -56.52
C ARG A 542 -1.22 -34.99 -57.95
N ILE A 543 0.09 -35.08 -58.11
CA ILE A 543 0.75 -35.14 -59.40
C ILE A 543 0.31 -36.39 -60.18
N ASP A 544 0.27 -37.55 -59.50
CA ASP A 544 -0.24 -38.78 -60.13
C ASP A 544 -1.69 -38.69 -60.55
N TYR A 545 -2.55 -38.10 -59.66
CA TYR A 545 -3.95 -37.85 -59.99
C TYR A 545 -4.10 -36.92 -61.20
N PHE A 546 -3.36 -35.81 -61.28
CA PHE A 546 -3.48 -34.85 -62.38
C PHE A 546 -2.86 -35.32 -63.70
N ARG A 547 -1.99 -36.29 -63.66
CA ARG A 547 -1.54 -36.97 -64.89
C ARG A 547 -2.67 -37.71 -65.60
N HIS A 548 -3.58 -38.27 -64.81
CA HIS A 548 -4.72 -39.03 -65.36
C HIS A 548 -5.98 -38.16 -65.52
N ASN A 549 -6.07 -37.06 -64.75
CA ASN A 549 -7.19 -36.15 -64.72
C ASN A 549 -6.70 -34.70 -64.85
N PRO A 550 -6.32 -34.25 -66.05
CA PRO A 550 -5.71 -32.94 -66.23
C PRO A 550 -6.59 -31.80 -65.68
N PRO A 551 -6.04 -30.85 -64.95
CA PRO A 551 -6.80 -29.70 -64.48
C PRO A 551 -7.18 -28.76 -65.65
N PRO A 552 -8.19 -27.89 -65.49
CA PRO A 552 -8.60 -26.91 -66.49
C PRO A 552 -7.41 -26.05 -66.98
N GLU A 553 -7.51 -25.51 -68.18
CA GLU A 553 -6.43 -24.68 -68.76
C GLU A 553 -6.08 -23.48 -67.91
N ASN A 554 -7.10 -22.85 -67.34
CA ASN A 554 -6.96 -21.67 -66.48
C ASN A 554 -6.67 -22.00 -65.01
N TRP A 555 -6.32 -23.25 -64.66
CA TRP A 555 -5.95 -23.61 -63.30
C TRP A 555 -4.61 -22.97 -62.89
N ASP A 556 -4.65 -22.24 -61.77
CA ASP A 556 -3.54 -21.45 -61.23
C ASP A 556 -2.73 -22.17 -60.13
N GLY A 557 -3.01 -23.45 -59.93
CA GLY A 557 -2.39 -24.24 -58.85
C GLY A 557 -3.18 -24.24 -57.55
N THR A 558 -4.37 -23.62 -57.51
CA THR A 558 -5.20 -23.59 -56.32
C THR A 558 -5.73 -24.97 -55.96
N ALA A 559 -5.60 -25.34 -54.72
CA ALA A 559 -6.24 -26.51 -54.13
C ALA A 559 -7.50 -26.11 -53.35
N GLU A 560 -8.50 -26.97 -53.29
CA GLU A 560 -9.70 -26.75 -52.49
C GLU A 560 -9.57 -27.51 -51.15
N ALA A 561 -9.86 -26.81 -50.04
CA ALA A 561 -9.92 -27.48 -48.73
C ALA A 561 -11.16 -28.33 -48.63
N LEU A 562 -11.01 -29.66 -48.61
CA LEU A 562 -12.11 -30.63 -48.54
C LEU A 562 -12.69 -30.78 -47.13
N THR A 563 -11.97 -30.34 -46.09
CA THR A 563 -12.36 -30.43 -44.68
C THR A 563 -12.58 -29.04 -44.06
N LYS A 564 -13.44 -29.02 -42.99
CA LYS A 564 -13.65 -27.81 -42.18
C LYS A 564 -12.43 -27.52 -41.34
#